data_410c5478145c7c2789f467f6d1f26244
#
_entry.id   410c5478145c7c2789f467f6d1f26244
#
_cell.length_a   1.000
_cell.length_b   1.000
_cell.length_c   1.000
_cell.angle_alpha   90.00
_cell.angle_beta   90.00
_cell.angle_gamma   90.00
#
_symmetry.space_group_name_H-M   'P 1'
#
loop_
_entity.id
_entity.type
_entity.pdbx_description
1 polymer ?
#
loop_
_entity_poly.entity_id
_entity_poly.type
_entity_poly.pdbx_seq_one_letter_code
_entity_poly.pdbx_strand_id
1 'polypeptide(L)'
;MKRLPRIAPLAALCLLSACAGTPSSSVAPVADAPVDDFLAALRSHCGQAFAGRVVVDTPASANDAFAGKPLVMHVRECDTNTTRVPFHVGDDHSRTWVLTRTVDGLRLKHDHRHEDGTSDKVTMYGGDTATAGTAQRQAFPVDAESIANFNANGLTASVTNTWAMEIEPGRRFLYELSRPNGRLFQVEFDLSRPVPLPPTPWGY
;
A
#
# COMPACT_ATOMS: atom_id res chain seq x y z
N MET A 1 91.53 -18.87 -45.09
CA MET A 1 90.91 -17.87 -44.23
C MET A 1 89.43 -17.78 -44.58
N LYS A 2 88.53 -18.47 -43.82
CA LYS A 2 87.08 -18.46 -44.06
C LYS A 2 86.46 -17.64 -42.93
N ARG A 3 85.69 -16.60 -43.30
CA ARG A 3 84.92 -15.76 -42.34
C ARG A 3 83.56 -16.39 -42.12
N LEU A 4 83.23 -16.58 -40.86
CA LEU A 4 81.84 -16.99 -40.47
C LEU A 4 80.95 -15.76 -40.39
N PRO A 5 79.67 -15.91 -40.78
CA PRO A 5 78.64 -14.86 -40.62
C PRO A 5 78.14 -14.79 -39.18
N ARG A 6 77.92 -13.58 -38.69
CA ARG A 6 77.28 -13.28 -37.39
C ARG A 6 75.72 -13.38 -37.57
N ILE A 7 75.10 -14.23 -36.75
CA ILE A 7 73.66 -14.30 -36.61
C ILE A 7 73.24 -13.30 -35.53
N ALA A 8 72.37 -12.35 -35.89
CA ALA A 8 71.71 -11.45 -34.96
C ALA A 8 70.48 -12.07 -34.37
N PRO A 9 70.15 -11.92 -33.08
CA PRO A 9 68.91 -12.44 -32.53
C PRO A 9 67.75 -11.49 -32.84
N LEU A 10 66.66 -12.05 -33.37
CA LEU A 10 65.40 -11.40 -33.60
C LEU A 10 64.65 -11.35 -32.26
N ALA A 11 64.45 -10.14 -31.71
CA ALA A 11 63.64 -9.92 -30.51
C ALA A 11 62.15 -9.94 -30.89
N ALA A 12 61.42 -10.96 -30.45
CA ALA A 12 59.99 -11.03 -30.61
C ALA A 12 59.30 -10.10 -29.57
N LEU A 13 58.66 -9.07 -30.05
CA LEU A 13 57.88 -8.14 -29.23
C LEU A 13 56.45 -8.71 -29.02
N CYS A 14 56.16 -9.32 -27.87
CA CYS A 14 54.82 -9.76 -27.49
C CYS A 14 53.99 -8.52 -27.11
N LEU A 15 53.03 -8.15 -27.95
CA LEU A 15 51.98 -7.14 -27.63
C LEU A 15 50.92 -7.81 -26.76
N LEU A 16 50.94 -7.49 -25.47
CA LEU A 16 49.86 -7.83 -24.52
C LEU A 16 48.70 -6.88 -24.76
N SER A 17 47.64 -7.35 -25.45
CA SER A 17 46.34 -6.67 -25.53
C SER A 17 45.68 -6.77 -24.17
N ALA A 18 45.69 -5.69 -23.39
CA ALA A 18 44.86 -5.53 -22.20
C ALA A 18 43.41 -5.24 -22.62
N CYS A 19 42.53 -6.23 -22.53
CA CYS A 19 41.09 -6.02 -22.60
C CYS A 19 40.68 -5.23 -21.33
N ALA A 20 40.46 -3.93 -21.48
CA ALA A 20 39.80 -3.12 -20.46
C ALA A 20 38.32 -3.53 -20.41
N GLY A 21 37.96 -4.39 -19.47
CA GLY A 21 36.56 -4.67 -19.13
C GLY A 21 35.95 -3.41 -18.55
N THR A 22 34.99 -2.81 -19.28
CA THR A 22 34.15 -1.75 -18.74
C THR A 22 33.37 -2.30 -17.53
N PRO A 23 33.43 -1.66 -16.35
CA PRO A 23 32.58 -2.05 -15.25
C PRO A 23 31.12 -1.80 -15.67
N SER A 24 30.34 -2.87 -15.76
CA SER A 24 28.90 -2.79 -15.90
C SER A 24 28.37 -2.22 -14.59
N SER A 25 28.04 -0.93 -14.57
CA SER A 25 27.31 -0.32 -13.46
C SER A 25 25.92 -0.99 -13.43
N SER A 26 25.76 -2.00 -12.60
CA SER A 26 24.44 -2.45 -12.20
C SER A 26 23.81 -1.28 -11.43
N VAL A 27 22.91 -0.55 -12.07
CA VAL A 27 21.98 0.35 -11.39
C VAL A 27 21.17 -0.57 -10.48
N ALA A 28 21.45 -0.53 -9.17
CA ALA A 28 20.59 -1.18 -8.20
C ALA A 28 19.17 -0.61 -8.41
N PRO A 29 18.12 -1.44 -8.44
CA PRO A 29 16.76 -0.92 -8.51
C PRO A 29 16.60 0.04 -7.35
N VAL A 30 16.19 1.27 -7.67
CA VAL A 30 15.80 2.27 -6.66
C VAL A 30 14.68 1.63 -5.87
N ALA A 31 14.93 1.36 -4.61
CA ALA A 31 14.04 0.60 -3.77
C ALA A 31 12.76 1.40 -3.52
N ASP A 32 11.67 0.96 -4.12
CA ASP A 32 10.33 1.12 -3.57
C ASP A 32 10.11 0.18 -2.37
N ALA A 33 11.21 -0.24 -1.75
CA ALA A 33 11.26 -1.22 -0.68
C ALA A 33 10.21 -0.97 0.43
N PRO A 34 9.99 0.27 0.93
CA PRO A 34 8.99 0.49 1.97
C PRO A 34 7.56 0.16 1.55
N VAL A 35 7.18 0.45 0.31
CA VAL A 35 5.83 0.16 -0.22
C VAL A 35 5.67 -1.34 -0.45
N ASP A 36 6.68 -1.97 -1.04
CA ASP A 36 6.64 -3.41 -1.33
C ASP A 36 6.71 -4.23 -0.05
N ASP A 37 7.50 -3.82 0.93
CA ASP A 37 7.54 -4.43 2.26
C ASP A 37 6.20 -4.28 3.01
N PHE A 38 5.56 -3.10 2.93
CA PHE A 38 4.23 -2.88 3.50
C PHE A 38 3.20 -3.81 2.87
N LEU A 39 3.17 -3.90 1.53
CA LEU A 39 2.25 -4.79 0.81
C LEU A 39 2.54 -6.26 1.10
N ALA A 40 3.80 -6.66 1.18
CA ALA A 40 4.18 -8.02 1.54
C ALA A 40 3.71 -8.37 2.96
N ALA A 41 3.89 -7.45 3.92
CA ALA A 41 3.39 -7.60 5.29
C ALA A 41 1.86 -7.77 5.33
N LEU A 42 1.11 -6.94 4.60
CA LEU A 42 -0.36 -7.06 4.53
C LEU A 42 -0.78 -8.37 3.86
N ARG A 43 -0.18 -8.72 2.74
CA ARG A 43 -0.47 -9.93 1.96
C ARG A 43 -0.09 -11.24 2.68
N SER A 44 0.80 -11.19 3.66
CA SER A 44 1.10 -12.36 4.51
C SER A 44 -0.12 -12.85 5.29
N HIS A 45 -1.16 -12.01 5.41
CA HIS A 45 -2.45 -12.32 6.02
C HIS A 45 -3.56 -12.61 5.00
N CYS A 46 -3.23 -12.87 3.75
CA CYS A 46 -4.22 -13.10 2.70
C CYS A 46 -5.13 -14.28 3.02
N GLY A 47 -6.44 -14.11 2.82
CA GLY A 47 -7.47 -15.07 3.17
C GLY A 47 -7.87 -15.07 4.65
N GLN A 48 -7.32 -14.19 5.49
CA GLN A 48 -7.62 -14.11 6.92
C GLN A 48 -8.46 -12.87 7.26
N ALA A 49 -9.32 -13.02 8.26
CA ALA A 49 -10.12 -11.93 8.82
C ALA A 49 -9.76 -11.68 10.29
N PHE A 50 -9.88 -10.42 10.71
CA PHE A 50 -9.47 -9.99 12.04
C PHE A 50 -10.50 -9.04 12.66
N ALA A 51 -10.76 -9.23 13.96
CA ALA A 51 -11.62 -8.34 14.73
C ALA A 51 -10.90 -7.03 15.05
N GLY A 52 -11.67 -5.94 15.03
CA GLY A 52 -11.18 -4.61 15.32
C GLY A 52 -12.03 -3.83 16.31
N ARG A 53 -11.53 -2.67 16.68
CA ARG A 53 -12.21 -1.71 17.55
C ARG A 53 -11.80 -0.29 17.21
N VAL A 54 -12.66 0.68 17.44
CA VAL A 54 -12.30 2.09 17.43
C VAL A 54 -11.41 2.37 18.64
N VAL A 55 -10.24 2.93 18.41
CA VAL A 55 -9.28 3.29 19.48
C VAL A 55 -9.15 4.80 19.67
N VAL A 56 -9.43 5.58 18.62
CA VAL A 56 -9.50 7.05 18.68
C VAL A 56 -10.69 7.54 17.85
N ASP A 57 -11.46 8.47 18.39
CA ASP A 57 -12.47 9.25 17.69
C ASP A 57 -12.51 10.67 18.27
N THR A 58 -11.73 11.58 17.69
CA THR A 58 -11.56 12.95 18.19
C THR A 58 -11.76 13.97 17.06
N PRO A 59 -12.60 15.00 17.23
CA PRO A 59 -13.67 15.05 18.22
C PRO A 59 -14.65 13.90 17.98
N ALA A 60 -15.28 13.42 19.05
CA ALA A 60 -16.24 12.31 18.95
C ALA A 60 -17.35 12.62 17.95
N SER A 61 -17.66 11.64 17.10
CA SER A 61 -18.72 11.77 16.09
C SER A 61 -20.09 11.78 16.76
N ALA A 62 -20.92 12.79 16.46
CA ALA A 62 -22.29 12.84 16.96
C ALA A 62 -23.15 11.66 16.48
N ASN A 63 -22.83 11.13 15.28
CA ASN A 63 -23.46 9.96 14.68
C ASN A 63 -22.37 8.92 14.41
N ASP A 64 -21.93 8.21 15.45
CA ASP A 64 -20.90 7.18 15.30
C ASP A 64 -21.51 5.93 14.63
N ALA A 65 -21.21 5.75 13.35
CA ALA A 65 -21.64 4.59 12.58
C ALA A 65 -21.03 3.27 13.09
N PHE A 66 -19.99 3.33 13.91
CA PHE A 66 -19.21 2.20 14.42
C PHE A 66 -19.58 1.81 15.86
N ALA A 67 -20.26 2.71 16.60
CA ALA A 67 -20.55 2.52 18.01
C ALA A 67 -21.27 1.21 18.29
N GLY A 68 -20.71 0.39 19.17
CA GLY A 68 -21.30 -0.87 19.62
C GLY A 68 -21.41 -1.98 18.57
N LYS A 69 -20.87 -1.77 17.38
CA LYS A 69 -20.91 -2.77 16.31
C LYS A 69 -19.60 -3.58 16.27
N PRO A 70 -19.65 -4.89 15.97
CA PRO A 70 -18.46 -5.65 15.67
C PRO A 70 -17.80 -5.09 14.41
N LEU A 71 -16.49 -4.90 14.45
CA LEU A 71 -15.67 -4.46 13.33
C LEU A 71 -14.80 -5.62 12.88
N VAL A 72 -14.79 -5.91 11.58
CA VAL A 72 -13.97 -6.99 11.00
C VAL A 72 -13.33 -6.50 9.71
N MET A 73 -11.99 -6.61 9.61
CA MET A 73 -11.31 -6.54 8.33
C MET A 73 -11.04 -7.93 7.76
N HIS A 74 -11.04 -8.08 6.45
CA HIS A 74 -10.71 -9.31 5.76
C HIS A 74 -9.70 -9.03 4.65
N VAL A 75 -8.46 -9.52 4.76
CA VAL A 75 -7.49 -9.44 3.67
C VAL A 75 -7.89 -10.46 2.61
N ARG A 76 -8.84 -10.09 1.73
CA ARG A 76 -9.60 -11.05 0.92
C ARG A 76 -8.93 -11.41 -0.39
N GLU A 77 -8.44 -10.42 -1.13
CA GLU A 77 -7.88 -10.60 -2.47
C GLU A 77 -6.48 -9.98 -2.52
N CYS A 78 -5.52 -10.75 -3.02
CA CYS A 78 -4.11 -10.40 -3.01
C CYS A 78 -3.50 -10.70 -4.38
N ASP A 79 -3.93 -9.94 -5.39
CA ASP A 79 -3.37 -10.04 -6.74
C ASP A 79 -1.99 -9.38 -6.82
N THR A 80 -1.29 -9.56 -7.93
CA THR A 80 0.06 -9.02 -8.13
C THR A 80 0.17 -7.52 -7.81
N ASN A 81 -0.81 -6.72 -8.26
CA ASN A 81 -0.78 -5.27 -8.09
C ASN A 81 -1.87 -4.72 -7.17
N THR A 82 -2.87 -5.53 -6.81
CA THR A 82 -4.02 -5.06 -6.05
C THR A 82 -4.28 -5.95 -4.85
N THR A 83 -4.56 -5.32 -3.71
CA THR A 83 -5.01 -6.00 -2.49
C THR A 83 -6.33 -5.39 -2.08
N ARG A 84 -7.38 -6.22 -1.91
CA ARG A 84 -8.70 -5.78 -1.45
C ARG A 84 -8.94 -6.25 -0.03
N VAL A 85 -9.31 -5.29 0.81
CA VAL A 85 -9.55 -5.51 2.23
C VAL A 85 -10.93 -5.00 2.59
N PRO A 86 -11.98 -5.82 2.50
CA PRO A 86 -13.30 -5.50 3.04
C PRO A 86 -13.23 -5.10 4.52
N PHE A 87 -14.00 -4.06 4.86
CA PHE A 87 -14.18 -3.59 6.23
C PHE A 87 -15.66 -3.64 6.60
N HIS A 88 -16.03 -4.60 7.42
CA HIS A 88 -17.39 -4.88 7.87
C HIS A 88 -17.67 -4.16 9.18
N VAL A 89 -18.89 -3.60 9.29
CA VAL A 89 -19.36 -2.86 10.47
C VAL A 89 -20.73 -3.42 10.87
N GLY A 90 -20.73 -4.44 11.72
CA GLY A 90 -21.94 -5.24 11.95
C GLY A 90 -22.40 -5.89 10.64
N ASP A 91 -23.69 -5.69 10.30
CA ASP A 91 -24.30 -6.21 9.07
C ASP A 91 -24.08 -5.30 7.85
N ASP A 92 -23.32 -4.22 7.99
CA ASP A 92 -22.95 -3.34 6.89
C ASP A 92 -21.67 -3.84 6.21
N HIS A 93 -21.80 -4.41 5.01
CA HIS A 93 -20.71 -4.96 4.20
C HIS A 93 -20.37 -4.08 3.01
N SER A 94 -20.67 -2.77 3.10
CA SER A 94 -20.56 -1.80 1.99
C SER A 94 -19.14 -1.36 1.65
N ARG A 95 -18.14 -1.58 2.53
CA ARG A 95 -16.82 -0.93 2.44
C ARG A 95 -15.74 -1.91 2.06
N THR A 96 -14.92 -1.54 1.07
CA THR A 96 -13.69 -2.27 0.73
C THR A 96 -12.55 -1.28 0.51
N TRP A 97 -11.44 -1.44 1.21
CA TRP A 97 -10.20 -0.76 0.89
C TRP A 97 -9.53 -1.46 -0.29
N VAL A 98 -9.23 -0.71 -1.32
CA VAL A 98 -8.54 -1.18 -2.53
C VAL A 98 -7.17 -0.53 -2.56
N LEU A 99 -6.14 -1.33 -2.29
CA LEU A 99 -4.75 -0.91 -2.36
C LEU A 99 -4.16 -1.37 -3.69
N THR A 100 -3.65 -0.43 -4.48
CA THR A 100 -3.05 -0.72 -5.79
C THR A 100 -1.60 -0.22 -5.82
N ARG A 101 -0.67 -1.12 -6.12
CA ARG A 101 0.72 -0.77 -6.40
C ARG A 101 0.78 0.01 -7.70
N THR A 102 1.32 1.22 -7.67
CA THR A 102 1.53 2.09 -8.83
C THR A 102 3.02 2.22 -9.13
N VAL A 103 3.38 2.84 -10.25
CA VAL A 103 4.80 3.09 -10.57
C VAL A 103 5.47 4.03 -9.57
N ASP A 104 4.69 4.94 -8.95
CA ASP A 104 5.20 5.98 -8.06
C ASP A 104 4.99 5.66 -6.56
N GLY A 105 4.32 4.56 -6.23
CA GLY A 105 4.02 4.24 -4.84
C GLY A 105 2.80 3.36 -4.65
N LEU A 106 1.93 3.71 -3.72
CA LEU A 106 0.72 2.96 -3.38
C LEU A 106 -0.49 3.88 -3.46
N ARG A 107 -1.57 3.39 -4.06
CA ARG A 107 -2.89 4.04 -4.11
C ARG A 107 -3.83 3.35 -3.14
N LEU A 108 -4.55 4.13 -2.36
CA LEU A 108 -5.70 3.70 -1.59
C LEU A 108 -6.98 4.28 -2.20
N LYS A 109 -7.95 3.40 -2.48
CA LYS A 109 -9.33 3.81 -2.79
C LYS A 109 -10.30 3.09 -1.86
N HIS A 110 -11.37 3.79 -1.46
CA HIS A 110 -12.47 3.25 -0.68
C HIS A 110 -13.61 2.94 -1.63
N ASP A 111 -13.83 1.66 -1.93
CA ASP A 111 -14.98 1.22 -2.72
C ASP A 111 -16.17 1.06 -1.78
N HIS A 112 -17.23 1.82 -2.04
CA HIS A 112 -18.50 1.75 -1.33
C HIS A 112 -19.60 1.26 -2.26
N ARG A 113 -20.31 0.23 -1.80
CA ARG A 113 -21.39 -0.42 -2.55
C ARG A 113 -22.66 -0.47 -1.75
N HIS A 114 -23.81 -0.42 -2.46
CA HIS A 114 -25.11 -0.78 -1.90
C HIS A 114 -25.25 -2.30 -1.79
N GLU A 115 -26.25 -2.78 -1.06
CA GLU A 115 -26.49 -4.20 -0.85
C GLU A 115 -26.79 -4.95 -2.15
N ASP A 116 -27.36 -4.29 -3.14
CA ASP A 116 -27.59 -4.83 -4.49
C ASP A 116 -26.34 -4.87 -5.37
N GLY A 117 -25.18 -4.46 -4.83
CA GLY A 117 -23.89 -4.44 -5.51
C GLY A 117 -23.63 -3.18 -6.35
N THR A 118 -24.59 -2.27 -6.49
CA THR A 118 -24.37 -1.02 -7.22
C THR A 118 -23.45 -0.07 -6.45
N SER A 119 -22.71 0.77 -7.18
CA SER A 119 -21.80 1.74 -6.55
C SER A 119 -22.56 2.84 -5.82
N ASP A 120 -22.10 3.20 -4.62
CA ASP A 120 -22.53 4.42 -3.94
C ASP A 120 -22.06 5.66 -4.71
N LYS A 121 -22.77 6.78 -4.57
CA LYS A 121 -22.38 8.08 -5.15
C LYS A 121 -21.03 8.56 -4.60
N VAL A 122 -20.75 8.24 -3.32
CA VAL A 122 -19.49 8.57 -2.65
C VAL A 122 -18.68 7.29 -2.54
N THR A 123 -18.04 6.91 -3.63
CA THR A 123 -17.23 5.71 -3.75
C THR A 123 -15.90 6.01 -4.46
N MET A 124 -14.96 5.08 -4.40
CA MET A 124 -13.62 5.16 -5.02
C MET A 124 -12.86 6.44 -4.64
N TYR A 125 -13.13 6.98 -3.46
CA TYR A 125 -12.37 8.10 -2.93
C TYR A 125 -11.10 7.60 -2.19
N GLY A 126 -10.08 8.45 -2.13
CA GLY A 126 -8.79 8.11 -1.52
C GLY A 126 -7.68 9.00 -2.05
N GLY A 127 -6.51 8.42 -2.26
CA GLY A 127 -5.35 9.11 -2.84
C GLY A 127 -4.13 8.22 -2.97
N ASP A 128 -3.08 8.79 -3.51
CA ASP A 128 -1.78 8.17 -3.68
C ASP A 128 -0.84 8.57 -2.54
N THR A 129 0.14 7.72 -2.22
CA THR A 129 1.20 8.08 -1.30
C THR A 129 2.01 9.26 -1.87
N ALA A 130 2.22 10.30 -1.05
CA ALA A 130 3.03 11.46 -1.44
C ALA A 130 4.53 11.26 -1.17
N THR A 131 4.89 10.22 -0.41
CA THR A 131 6.26 9.85 -0.05
C THR A 131 6.37 8.32 -0.02
N ALA A 132 7.58 7.80 0.02
CA ALA A 132 7.81 6.35 0.12
C ALA A 132 7.22 5.72 1.41
N GLY A 133 6.92 6.53 2.42
CA GLY A 133 6.46 6.03 3.72
C GLY A 133 7.48 5.13 4.41
N THR A 134 7.00 4.13 5.15
CA THR A 134 7.83 3.08 5.76
C THR A 134 7.23 1.71 5.47
N ALA A 135 8.00 0.65 5.72
CA ALA A 135 7.49 -0.73 5.66
C ALA A 135 6.30 -0.99 6.61
N GLN A 136 6.15 -0.17 7.65
CA GLN A 136 5.08 -0.29 8.62
C GLN A 136 3.94 0.72 8.44
N ARG A 137 4.16 1.84 7.72
CA ARG A 137 3.15 2.90 7.58
C ARG A 137 3.15 3.53 6.19
N GLN A 138 1.97 3.61 5.60
CA GLN A 138 1.70 4.33 4.36
C GLN A 138 0.61 5.39 4.60
N ALA A 139 0.76 6.58 4.01
CA ALA A 139 -0.19 7.69 4.15
C ALA A 139 -0.66 8.18 2.78
N PHE A 140 -1.96 8.44 2.69
CA PHE A 140 -2.70 8.71 1.46
C PHE A 140 -3.45 10.04 1.58
N PRO A 141 -2.85 11.18 1.24
CA PRO A 141 -3.58 12.45 1.13
C PRO A 141 -4.69 12.33 0.08
N VAL A 142 -5.81 13.01 0.34
CA VAL A 142 -6.95 13.04 -0.58
C VAL A 142 -6.54 13.55 -1.97
N ASP A 143 -6.92 12.83 -3.03
CA ASP A 143 -6.65 13.22 -4.42
C ASP A 143 -7.70 14.18 -5.00
N ALA A 144 -7.41 14.76 -6.17
CA ALA A 144 -8.26 15.74 -6.83
C ALA A 144 -9.63 15.15 -7.24
N GLU A 145 -9.67 13.88 -7.64
CA GLU A 145 -10.91 13.17 -8.00
C GLU A 145 -11.82 13.05 -6.78
N SER A 146 -11.27 12.63 -5.64
CA SER A 146 -12.00 12.52 -4.38
C SER A 146 -12.49 13.87 -3.87
N ILE A 147 -11.67 14.93 -3.98
CA ILE A 147 -12.07 16.30 -3.66
C ILE A 147 -13.27 16.74 -4.49
N ALA A 148 -13.24 16.50 -5.80
CA ALA A 148 -14.36 16.82 -6.70
C ALA A 148 -15.63 16.04 -6.32
N ASN A 149 -15.51 14.73 -6.05
CA ASN A 149 -16.63 13.89 -5.61
C ASN A 149 -17.22 14.38 -4.28
N PHE A 150 -16.39 14.68 -3.29
CA PHE A 150 -16.84 15.19 -1.98
C PHE A 150 -17.56 16.53 -2.10
N ASN A 151 -17.05 17.46 -2.91
CA ASN A 151 -17.72 18.75 -3.15
C ASN A 151 -19.07 18.57 -3.83
N ALA A 152 -19.17 17.71 -4.84
CA ALA A 152 -20.42 17.42 -5.54
C ALA A 152 -21.49 16.78 -4.64
N ASN A 153 -21.08 16.11 -3.54
CA ASN A 153 -21.98 15.43 -2.60
C ASN A 153 -22.09 16.14 -1.23
N GLY A 154 -21.63 17.39 -1.11
CA GLY A 154 -21.78 18.20 0.11
C GLY A 154 -20.86 17.78 1.27
N LEU A 155 -19.84 16.97 1.01
CA LEU A 155 -18.89 16.46 2.02
C LEU A 155 -17.64 17.36 2.12
N THR A 156 -17.84 18.67 2.21
CA THR A 156 -16.76 19.66 2.17
C THR A 156 -15.70 19.49 3.27
N ALA A 157 -16.08 18.91 4.42
CA ALA A 157 -15.11 18.60 5.47
C ALA A 157 -14.12 17.49 5.07
N SER A 158 -14.42 16.68 4.05
CA SER A 158 -13.60 15.55 3.62
C SER A 158 -12.53 15.92 2.60
N VAL A 159 -12.55 17.14 2.06
CA VAL A 159 -11.58 17.58 1.02
C VAL A 159 -10.16 17.80 1.57
N THR A 160 -9.95 17.65 2.86
CA THR A 160 -8.64 17.72 3.52
C THR A 160 -8.27 16.42 4.24
N ASN A 161 -8.96 15.32 3.92
CA ASN A 161 -8.66 14.03 4.51
C ASN A 161 -7.25 13.56 4.16
N THR A 162 -6.59 12.98 5.15
CA THR A 162 -5.46 12.07 4.93
C THR A 162 -5.80 10.76 5.62
N TRP A 163 -5.71 9.66 4.87
CA TRP A 163 -5.78 8.33 5.43
C TRP A 163 -4.40 7.79 5.68
N ALA A 164 -4.26 6.88 6.63
CA ALA A 164 -3.05 6.11 6.80
C ALA A 164 -3.37 4.68 7.23
N MET A 165 -2.45 3.79 6.91
CA MET A 165 -2.50 2.41 7.34
C MET A 165 -1.17 2.04 7.97
N GLU A 166 -1.22 1.36 9.12
CA GLU A 166 -0.04 0.80 9.77
C GLU A 166 -0.20 -0.71 9.88
N ILE A 167 0.93 -1.43 9.77
CA ILE A 167 0.95 -2.88 9.97
C ILE A 167 2.17 -3.31 10.78
N GLU A 168 1.90 -4.14 11.77
CA GLU A 168 2.87 -4.96 12.50
C GLU A 168 2.43 -6.42 12.31
N PRO A 169 3.04 -7.17 11.37
CA PRO A 169 2.58 -8.52 11.01
C PRO A 169 2.42 -9.43 12.21
N GLY A 170 1.30 -10.18 12.25
CA GLY A 170 0.97 -11.06 13.36
C GLY A 170 0.63 -10.37 14.67
N ARG A 171 0.55 -9.05 14.71
CA ARG A 171 0.25 -8.28 15.90
C ARG A 171 -0.88 -7.29 15.71
N ARG A 172 -0.75 -6.32 14.78
CA ARG A 172 -1.66 -5.17 14.68
C ARG A 172 -1.76 -4.63 13.26
N PHE A 173 -2.97 -4.27 12.85
CA PHE A 173 -3.22 -3.36 11.74
C PHE A 173 -3.99 -2.15 12.27
N LEU A 174 -3.64 -0.95 11.82
CA LEU A 174 -4.32 0.30 12.16
C LEU A 174 -4.77 1.00 10.88
N TYR A 175 -6.04 1.34 10.82
CA TYR A 175 -6.58 2.29 9.84
C TYR A 175 -6.81 3.64 10.51
N GLU A 176 -6.39 4.71 9.86
CA GLU A 176 -6.47 6.08 10.35
C GLU A 176 -7.10 7.00 9.32
N LEU A 177 -7.94 7.93 9.80
CA LEU A 177 -8.37 9.12 9.10
C LEU A 177 -7.97 10.34 9.93
N SER A 178 -7.28 11.29 9.33
CA SER A 178 -6.92 12.56 9.96
C SER A 178 -7.25 13.76 9.08
N ARG A 179 -7.36 14.95 9.72
CA ARG A 179 -7.53 16.26 9.06
C ARG A 179 -6.73 17.33 9.79
N PRO A 180 -6.31 18.42 9.12
CA PRO A 180 -5.57 19.52 9.75
C PRO A 180 -6.31 20.22 10.90
N ASN A 181 -7.65 20.14 10.92
CA ASN A 181 -8.50 20.73 11.97
C ASN A 181 -8.56 19.94 13.28
N GLY A 182 -7.71 18.93 13.45
CA GLY A 182 -7.64 18.09 14.66
C GLY A 182 -8.56 16.87 14.63
N ARG A 183 -9.25 16.57 13.52
CA ARG A 183 -9.96 15.31 13.37
C ARG A 183 -8.97 14.17 13.34
N LEU A 184 -9.16 13.19 14.21
CA LEU A 184 -8.43 11.91 14.21
C LEU A 184 -9.42 10.78 14.51
N PHE A 185 -9.46 9.79 13.62
CA PHE A 185 -10.24 8.56 13.79
C PHE A 185 -9.33 7.37 13.52
N GLN A 186 -9.31 6.40 14.44
CA GLN A 186 -8.47 5.22 14.29
C GLN A 186 -9.25 3.95 14.65
N VAL A 187 -9.09 2.94 13.82
CA VAL A 187 -9.56 1.57 14.06
C VAL A 187 -8.36 0.63 14.09
N GLU A 188 -8.25 -0.13 15.16
CA GLU A 188 -7.19 -1.13 15.35
C GLU A 188 -7.75 -2.54 15.22
N PHE A 189 -7.01 -3.43 14.53
CA PHE A 189 -7.34 -4.84 14.34
C PHE A 189 -6.23 -5.72 14.93
N ASP A 190 -6.63 -6.78 15.63
CA ASP A 190 -5.71 -7.73 16.28
C ASP A 190 -5.31 -8.83 15.28
N LEU A 191 -4.15 -8.70 14.66
CA LEU A 191 -3.62 -9.67 13.69
C LEU A 191 -3.06 -10.95 14.33
N SER A 192 -3.02 -11.02 15.67
CA SER A 192 -2.54 -12.23 16.37
C SER A 192 -3.58 -13.35 16.41
N ARG A 193 -4.85 -13.02 16.16
CA ARG A 193 -5.98 -13.97 16.28
C ARG A 193 -6.97 -13.80 15.12
N PRO A 194 -6.82 -14.60 14.05
CA PRO A 194 -7.83 -14.65 13.01
C PRO A 194 -9.21 -15.03 13.57
N VAL A 195 -10.25 -14.43 12.97
CA VAL A 195 -11.66 -14.73 13.28
C VAL A 195 -12.32 -15.45 12.09
N PRO A 196 -13.50 -16.07 12.26
CA PRO A 196 -14.25 -16.63 11.15
C PRO A 196 -14.44 -15.60 10.03
N LEU A 197 -14.39 -16.06 8.78
CA LEU A 197 -14.56 -15.19 7.62
C LEU A 197 -15.95 -14.55 7.67
N PRO A 198 -16.03 -13.22 7.46
CA PRO A 198 -17.31 -12.52 7.36
C PRO A 198 -18.02 -12.88 6.04
N PRO A 199 -19.31 -12.50 5.88
CA PRO A 199 -20.00 -12.59 4.61
C PRO A 199 -19.25 -11.89 3.47
N THR A 200 -19.58 -12.26 2.23
CA THR A 200 -19.05 -11.57 1.05
C THR A 200 -19.41 -10.08 1.11
N PRO A 201 -18.48 -9.16 0.88
CA PRO A 201 -18.80 -7.74 0.79
C PRO A 201 -19.73 -7.47 -0.39
N TRP A 202 -20.53 -6.44 -0.28
CA TRP A 202 -21.48 -6.07 -1.32
C TRP A 202 -20.76 -5.74 -2.63
N GLY A 203 -21.25 -6.29 -3.75
CA GLY A 203 -20.71 -6.09 -5.09
C GLY A 203 -19.47 -6.92 -5.45
N TYR A 204 -19.15 -7.98 -4.69
CA TYR A 204 -18.00 -8.85 -4.95
C TYR A 204 -18.35 -10.34 -5.01
#